data_ba8b70f97cf034c410d20686264175f0
#
_entry.id   ba8b70f97cf034c410d20686264175f0
#
_cell.length_a   1.000
_cell.length_b   1.000
_cell.length_c   1.000
_cell.angle_alpha   90.00
_cell.angle_beta   90.00
_cell.angle_gamma   90.00
#
_symmetry.space_group_name_H-M   'P 1'
#
loop_
_entity.id
_entity.type
_entity.pdbx_description
1 polymer ?
#
loop_
_entity_poly.entity_id
_entity_poly.type
_entity_poly.pdbx_seq_one_letter_code
_entity_poly.pdbx_strand_id
1 'polypeptide(L)'
;LDTLLKPHKSYLNEVDKFVEEYGYSCLTSMAHITGGGLLENIKRVVPNDLDIFIDYKKIEMPDWCNYIMEAGSISKDEMFNVYNCGIGYVLIVDTSKIDASKQDCLNTFLKIGYIY
;
A
#
# COMPACT_ATOMS: atom_id res chain seq x y z
N LEU A 1 7.68 -18.83 -13.65
CA LEU A 1 7.74 -19.58 -12.39
C LEU A 1 8.72 -18.93 -11.39
N ASP A 2 9.92 -18.56 -11.82
CA ASP A 2 10.93 -17.96 -10.94
C ASP A 2 10.44 -16.67 -10.26
N THR A 3 9.65 -15.87 -10.94
CA THR A 3 9.04 -14.66 -10.39
C THR A 3 8.04 -14.96 -9.28
N LEU A 4 7.23 -16.01 -9.42
CA LEU A 4 6.22 -16.41 -8.44
C LEU A 4 6.84 -17.10 -7.21
N LEU A 5 8.03 -17.66 -7.35
CA LEU A 5 8.76 -18.35 -6.27
C LEU A 5 9.68 -17.42 -5.48
N LYS A 6 9.79 -16.14 -5.86
CA LYS A 6 10.60 -15.19 -5.08
C LYS A 6 10.01 -15.00 -3.68
N PRO A 7 10.84 -15.00 -2.64
CA PRO A 7 10.39 -14.67 -1.29
C PRO A 7 9.73 -13.29 -1.25
N HIS A 8 8.70 -13.14 -0.42
CA HIS A 8 8.11 -11.85 -0.16
C HIS A 8 9.14 -10.87 0.39
N LYS A 9 9.08 -9.61 -0.07
CA LYS A 9 9.93 -8.55 0.44
C LYS A 9 9.64 -8.30 1.92
N SER A 10 10.68 -8.18 2.73
CA SER A 10 10.57 -7.61 4.07
C SER A 10 10.53 -6.09 3.97
N TYR A 11 9.58 -5.46 4.66
CA TYR A 11 9.41 -4.00 4.71
C TYR A 11 9.94 -3.39 6.02
N LEU A 12 10.62 -4.18 6.86
CA LEU A 12 11.12 -3.74 8.16
C LEU A 12 12.03 -2.52 8.03
N ASN A 13 12.99 -2.58 7.11
CA ASN A 13 13.94 -1.48 6.92
C ASN A 13 13.27 -0.19 6.46
N GLU A 14 12.24 -0.27 5.60
CA GLU A 14 11.49 0.88 5.12
C GLU A 14 10.66 1.51 6.25
N VAL A 15 10.04 0.69 7.09
CA VAL A 15 9.29 1.16 8.26
C VAL A 15 10.23 1.80 9.28
N ASP A 16 11.35 1.17 9.60
CA ASP A 16 12.35 1.72 10.53
C ASP A 16 12.88 3.07 10.05
N LYS A 17 13.25 3.19 8.79
CA LYS A 17 13.67 4.48 8.19
C LYS A 17 12.58 5.54 8.25
N PHE A 18 11.33 5.17 8.00
CA PHE A 18 10.21 6.10 8.14
C PHE A 18 10.10 6.62 9.56
N VAL A 19 10.16 5.74 10.55
CA VAL A 19 10.06 6.10 11.96
C VAL A 19 11.26 6.93 12.43
N GLU A 20 12.48 6.61 11.99
CA GLU A 20 13.68 7.40 12.27
C GLU A 20 13.57 8.82 11.73
N GLU A 21 13.02 8.98 10.51
CA GLU A 21 12.90 10.30 9.84
C GLU A 21 11.74 11.13 10.38
N TYR A 22 10.57 10.51 10.59
CA TYR A 22 9.31 11.22 10.88
C TYR A 22 8.77 11.01 12.29
N GLY A 23 9.22 9.98 12.99
CA GLY A 23 8.74 9.60 14.31
C GLY A 23 7.45 8.75 14.28
N TYR A 24 7.15 8.12 15.40
CA TYR A 24 5.94 7.30 15.57
C TYR A 24 4.66 8.12 15.65
N SER A 25 4.73 9.38 16.07
CA SER A 25 3.54 10.21 16.32
C SER A 25 2.68 10.46 15.10
N CYS A 26 3.29 10.44 13.90
CA CYS A 26 2.61 10.63 12.63
C CYS A 26 2.14 9.30 11.99
N LEU A 27 2.65 8.16 12.44
CA LEU A 27 2.28 6.85 11.92
C LEU A 27 1.03 6.35 12.64
N THR A 28 -0.12 6.48 11.99
CA THR A 28 -1.42 6.14 12.59
C THR A 28 -1.66 4.64 12.62
N SER A 29 -1.40 3.97 11.50
CA SER A 29 -1.49 2.51 11.39
C SER A 29 -0.73 1.97 10.19
N MET A 30 -0.65 0.66 10.10
CA MET A 30 0.05 -0.05 9.02
C MET A 30 -0.77 -1.27 8.60
N ALA A 31 -0.74 -1.60 7.31
CA ALA A 31 -1.39 -2.78 6.78
C ALA A 31 -0.42 -3.59 5.90
N HIS A 32 -0.27 -4.87 6.21
CA HIS A 32 0.34 -5.84 5.32
C HIS A 32 -0.69 -6.30 4.31
N ILE A 33 -0.40 -6.14 3.03
CA ILE A 33 -1.34 -6.45 1.96
C ILE A 33 -1.17 -7.90 1.51
N THR A 34 -2.16 -8.69 1.85
CA THR A 34 -2.25 -10.14 1.58
C THR A 34 -3.48 -10.44 0.73
N GLY A 35 -3.98 -11.67 0.75
CA GLY A 35 -5.25 -12.04 0.11
C GLY A 35 -6.41 -11.13 0.55
N GLY A 36 -7.30 -10.80 -0.38
CA GLY A 36 -8.35 -9.81 -0.21
C GLY A 36 -8.02 -8.42 -0.73
N GLY A 37 -6.79 -8.22 -1.26
CA GLY A 37 -6.37 -6.98 -1.92
C GLY A 37 -6.17 -5.80 -0.99
N LEU A 38 -6.00 -4.63 -1.57
CA LEU A 38 -5.67 -3.40 -0.86
C LEU A 38 -6.78 -2.95 0.11
N LEU A 39 -7.97 -2.76 -0.40
CA LEU A 39 -9.07 -2.13 0.36
C LEU A 39 -9.43 -2.93 1.61
N GLU A 40 -9.59 -4.25 1.49
CA GLU A 40 -9.98 -5.09 2.62
C GLU A 40 -8.90 -5.17 3.70
N ASN A 41 -7.61 -5.19 3.32
CA ASN A 41 -6.53 -5.18 4.30
C ASN A 41 -6.40 -3.82 5.00
N ILE A 42 -6.59 -2.70 4.27
CA ILE A 42 -6.57 -1.36 4.87
C ILE A 42 -7.77 -1.16 5.80
N LYS A 43 -8.98 -1.62 5.45
CA LYS A 43 -10.16 -1.54 6.29
C LYS A 43 -9.98 -2.17 7.68
N ARG A 44 -9.15 -3.21 7.79
CA ARG A 44 -8.90 -3.88 9.08
C ARG A 44 -8.17 -3.00 10.09
N VAL A 45 -7.47 -1.97 9.63
CA VAL A 45 -6.64 -1.08 10.47
C VAL A 45 -7.15 0.36 10.49
N VAL A 46 -8.28 0.63 9.87
CA VAL A 46 -8.96 1.93 9.85
C VAL A 46 -10.25 1.84 10.66
N PRO A 47 -10.56 2.81 11.52
CA PRO A 47 -11.83 2.88 12.23
C PRO A 47 -13.04 2.82 11.28
N ASN A 48 -14.12 2.15 11.72
CA ASN A 48 -15.30 1.91 10.88
C ASN A 48 -16.12 3.17 10.54
N ASP A 49 -15.88 4.25 11.24
CA ASP A 49 -16.51 5.57 11.03
C ASP A 49 -15.77 6.45 10.02
N LEU A 50 -14.67 5.94 9.46
CA LEU A 50 -13.87 6.63 8.44
C LEU A 50 -13.97 5.90 7.10
N ASP A 51 -13.95 6.68 6.03
CA ASP A 51 -13.94 6.19 4.66
C ASP A 51 -12.52 6.17 4.08
N ILE A 52 -12.31 5.30 3.09
CA ILE A 52 -11.01 5.09 2.44
C ILE A 52 -11.15 5.39 0.95
N PHE A 53 -10.33 6.32 0.46
CA PHE A 53 -10.16 6.54 -0.98
C PHE A 53 -8.83 5.98 -1.44
N ILE A 54 -8.83 5.14 -2.49
CA ILE A 54 -7.63 4.61 -3.15
C ILE A 54 -7.65 5.03 -4.63
N ASP A 55 -6.59 5.71 -5.04
CA ASP A 55 -6.37 6.05 -6.46
C ASP A 55 -5.61 4.92 -7.16
N TYR A 56 -6.34 3.95 -7.65
CA TYR A 56 -5.79 2.78 -8.34
C TYR A 56 -5.03 3.13 -9.63
N LYS A 57 -5.22 4.34 -10.18
CA LYS A 57 -4.49 4.79 -11.37
C LYS A 57 -3.02 5.07 -11.10
N LYS A 58 -2.66 5.32 -9.85
CA LYS A 58 -1.28 5.54 -9.41
C LYS A 58 -0.50 4.26 -9.19
N ILE A 59 -1.18 3.10 -9.21
CA ILE A 59 -0.56 1.81 -8.94
C ILE A 59 -0.18 1.16 -10.27
N GLU A 60 1.12 0.99 -10.48
CA GLU A 60 1.65 0.22 -11.60
C GLU A 60 1.62 -1.26 -11.24
N MET A 61 0.80 -2.02 -11.96
CA MET A 61 0.74 -3.46 -11.77
C MET A 61 2.01 -4.13 -12.32
N PRO A 62 2.62 -5.07 -11.58
CA PRO A 62 3.69 -5.91 -12.11
C PRO A 62 3.24 -6.72 -13.33
N ASP A 63 4.17 -7.06 -14.21
CA ASP A 63 3.89 -7.81 -15.47
C ASP A 63 3.18 -9.14 -15.23
N TRP A 64 3.44 -9.82 -14.11
CA TRP A 64 2.76 -11.06 -13.77
C TRP A 64 1.25 -10.86 -13.53
N CYS A 65 0.81 -9.67 -13.07
CA CYS A 65 -0.61 -9.33 -12.95
C CYS A 65 -1.27 -9.30 -14.33
N ASN A 66 -0.63 -8.65 -15.30
CA ASN A 66 -1.13 -8.57 -16.69
C ASN A 66 -1.27 -9.97 -17.30
N TYR A 67 -0.26 -10.82 -17.08
CA TYR A 67 -0.31 -12.21 -17.54
C TYR A 67 -1.50 -12.99 -16.95
N ILE A 68 -1.75 -12.86 -15.63
CA ILE A 68 -2.87 -13.53 -14.97
C ILE A 68 -4.22 -13.00 -15.49
N MET A 69 -4.34 -11.69 -15.67
CA MET A 69 -5.55 -11.05 -16.20
C MET A 69 -5.87 -11.58 -17.59
N GLU A 70 -4.89 -11.66 -18.48
CA GLU A 70 -5.06 -12.17 -19.83
C GLU A 70 -5.41 -13.66 -19.84
N ALA A 71 -4.65 -14.48 -19.12
CA ALA A 71 -4.86 -15.93 -19.08
C ALA A 71 -6.20 -16.33 -18.45
N GLY A 72 -6.65 -15.59 -17.44
CA GLY A 72 -7.88 -15.87 -16.70
C GLY A 72 -9.10 -15.04 -17.14
N SER A 73 -8.94 -14.13 -18.09
CA SER A 73 -9.97 -13.15 -18.48
C SER A 73 -10.50 -12.37 -17.26
N ILE A 74 -9.59 -11.98 -16.36
CA ILE A 74 -9.89 -11.31 -15.09
C ILE A 74 -9.84 -9.79 -15.31
N SER A 75 -10.83 -9.07 -14.80
CA SER A 75 -10.84 -7.60 -14.84
C SER A 75 -9.80 -6.99 -13.92
N LYS A 76 -9.39 -5.76 -14.22
CA LYS A 76 -8.46 -5.01 -13.37
C LYS A 76 -9.00 -4.80 -11.95
N ASP A 77 -10.31 -4.54 -11.83
CA ASP A 77 -10.98 -4.35 -10.54
C ASP A 77 -10.95 -5.64 -9.70
N GLU A 78 -11.19 -6.78 -10.34
CA GLU A 78 -11.11 -8.07 -9.66
C GLU A 78 -9.69 -8.40 -9.21
N MET A 79 -8.67 -8.07 -10.01
CA MET A 79 -7.27 -8.21 -9.60
C MET A 79 -6.97 -7.43 -8.32
N PHE A 80 -7.40 -6.18 -8.21
CA PHE A 80 -7.20 -5.37 -6.99
C PHE A 80 -7.99 -5.86 -5.77
N ASN A 81 -9.12 -6.55 -5.99
CA ASN A 81 -9.90 -7.13 -4.91
C ASN A 81 -9.32 -8.43 -4.35
N VAL A 82 -8.50 -9.13 -5.12
CA VAL A 82 -7.96 -10.44 -4.75
C VAL A 82 -6.47 -10.39 -4.43
N TYR A 83 -5.70 -9.66 -5.23
CA TYR A 83 -4.25 -9.63 -5.16
C TYR A 83 -3.72 -8.29 -4.65
N ASN A 84 -2.48 -8.30 -4.15
CA ASN A 84 -1.80 -7.08 -3.72
C ASN A 84 -1.33 -6.19 -4.88
N CYS A 85 -1.29 -6.74 -6.10
CA CYS A 85 -0.89 -6.06 -7.34
C CYS A 85 0.43 -5.27 -7.23
N GLY A 86 1.38 -5.78 -6.46
CA GLY A 86 2.70 -5.18 -6.25
C GLY A 86 2.79 -4.26 -5.02
N ILE A 87 1.68 -3.97 -4.34
CA ILE A 87 1.68 -3.20 -3.10
C ILE A 87 1.65 -4.17 -1.92
N GLY A 88 2.80 -4.41 -1.30
CA GLY A 88 2.90 -5.38 -0.20
C GLY A 88 2.66 -4.80 1.19
N TYR A 89 2.86 -3.48 1.36
CA TYR A 89 2.73 -2.83 2.66
C TYR A 89 2.24 -1.39 2.51
N VAL A 90 1.36 -0.97 3.40
CA VAL A 90 0.77 0.37 3.40
C VAL A 90 0.97 1.02 4.76
N LEU A 91 1.44 2.26 4.76
CA LEU A 91 1.52 3.12 5.94
C LEU A 91 0.37 4.14 5.88
N ILE A 92 -0.34 4.31 6.98
CA ILE A 92 -1.35 5.36 7.16
C ILE A 92 -0.74 6.44 8.03
N VAL A 93 -0.63 7.63 7.46
CA VAL A 93 0.18 8.72 8.02
C VAL A 93 -0.67 9.96 8.22
N ASP A 94 -0.60 10.53 9.43
CA ASP A 94 -1.14 11.85 9.73
C ASP A 94 -0.10 12.92 9.36
N THR A 95 -0.27 13.49 8.17
CA THR A 95 0.67 14.49 7.64
C THR A 95 0.69 15.79 8.45
N SER A 96 -0.33 16.07 9.26
CA SER A 96 -0.36 17.26 10.13
C SER A 96 0.67 17.19 11.27
N LYS A 97 1.11 15.98 11.60
CA LYS A 97 2.12 15.71 12.64
C LYS A 97 3.55 15.61 12.08
N ILE A 98 3.72 15.77 10.78
CA ILE A 98 5.04 15.80 10.14
C ILE A 98 5.51 17.24 10.06
N ASP A 99 6.75 17.48 10.44
CA ASP A 99 7.40 18.78 10.29
C ASP A 99 7.33 19.24 8.81
N ALA A 100 6.89 20.47 8.59
CA ALA A 100 6.74 21.03 7.24
C ALA A 100 8.03 20.95 6.41
N SER A 101 9.20 21.06 7.05
CA SER A 101 10.51 20.92 6.41
C SER A 101 10.79 19.51 5.86
N LYS A 102 10.08 18.49 6.37
CA LYS A 102 10.26 17.08 6.01
C LYS A 102 9.15 16.54 5.10
N GLN A 103 8.08 17.29 4.85
CA GLN A 103 6.95 16.82 4.05
C GLN A 103 7.36 16.46 2.61
N ASP A 104 8.32 17.18 2.02
CA ASP A 104 8.82 16.91 0.68
C ASP A 104 9.53 15.54 0.57
N CYS A 105 10.11 15.05 1.66
CA CYS A 105 10.77 13.74 1.70
C CYS A 105 9.76 12.59 1.59
N LEU A 106 8.47 12.81 1.87
CA LEU A 106 7.41 11.82 1.65
C LEU A 106 7.26 11.43 0.17
N ASN A 107 7.79 12.22 -0.76
CA ASN A 107 7.78 11.90 -2.18
C ASN A 107 8.56 10.62 -2.54
N THR A 108 9.38 10.08 -1.61
CA THR A 108 10.01 8.76 -1.76
C THR A 108 9.01 7.62 -1.60
N PHE A 109 7.83 7.88 -1.03
CA PHE A 109 6.73 6.93 -0.88
C PHE A 109 5.67 7.18 -1.96
N LEU A 110 5.06 6.11 -2.43
CA LEU A 110 3.93 6.21 -3.34
C LEU A 110 2.66 6.55 -2.56
N LYS A 111 2.14 7.76 -2.74
CA LYS A 111 0.84 8.14 -2.17
C LYS A 111 -0.28 7.56 -3.03
N ILE A 112 -0.97 6.55 -2.51
CA ILE A 112 -2.06 5.86 -3.21
C ILE A 112 -3.46 6.30 -2.82
N GLY A 113 -3.61 7.12 -1.79
CA GLY A 113 -4.95 7.55 -1.36
C GLY A 113 -4.94 8.36 -0.06
N TYR A 114 -6.13 8.44 0.56
CA TYR A 114 -6.33 9.11 1.83
C TYR A 114 -7.55 8.54 2.57
N ILE A 115 -7.62 8.85 3.87
CA ILE A 115 -8.71 8.48 4.77
C ILE A 115 -9.43 9.77 5.19
N TYR A 116 -10.76 9.73 5.25
CA TYR A 116 -11.60 10.89 5.56
C TYR A 116 -12.85 10.52 6.35
#